data_657722baefb06d6233167f79af55cec9
#
_entry.id   657722baefb06d6233167f79af55cec9
#
_cell.length_a   1.000
_cell.length_b   1.000
_cell.length_c   1.000
_cell.angle_alpha   90.00
_cell.angle_beta   90.00
_cell.angle_gamma   90.00
#
_symmetry.space_group_name_H-M   'P 1'
#
loop_
_entity.id
_entity.type
_entity.pdbx_description
1 polymer ?
#
loop_
_entity_poly.entity_id
_entity_poly.type
_entity_poly.pdbx_seq_one_letter_code
_entity_poly.pdbx_strand_id
1 'polypeptide(L)'
;MKKRILLMCLSALAFTSVYAQDVTDAQKAAEEAAKAIAGAPEAVVKTPKPRYWTNSLLTKLDFGQTGLTNWAAGGYNNVTLKSFIDANANYKKKDLFFNNRLQLDYGFLYSEDKPFIQKSDDRMYYEGKFGYKALQTLNYSAQFNFKSQFSNSYNYPMPSKPAGAADDWEPGKSDWKQSRKLKSGFIAPAYTNIALGIDWVPTKWLTVNVAPLTGGFVVVTDESLRKSYGMELKKEYERLNALSSADVAALVGDEKARYEAFVAAKTSGDAYRAARFEFGAQIKIDGKLQINDNFKYTSQLVLFSDYLDNPQNIRVNWDNRFDWKIAKYFSLTVTTNLIYDDKVLVKTEKTLKKYPDGRKAVQFKESLAFGFSYTIASRPR
;
A
#
# COMPACT_ATOMS: atom_id res chain seq x y z
N MET A 1 9.81 28.36 13.68
CA MET A 1 9.14 27.14 13.21
C MET A 1 7.64 27.06 13.53
N LYS A 2 7.15 27.62 14.65
CA LYS A 2 5.71 27.60 15.03
C LYS A 2 4.73 28.31 14.06
N LYS A 3 5.19 29.29 13.26
CA LYS A 3 4.33 30.03 12.31
C LYS A 3 4.03 29.30 10.98
N ARG A 4 4.83 28.31 10.58
CA ARG A 4 4.62 27.58 9.31
C ARG A 4 3.64 26.40 9.42
N ILE A 5 3.48 25.83 10.60
CA ILE A 5 2.49 24.76 10.86
C ILE A 5 1.07 25.34 10.92
N LEU A 6 0.93 26.56 11.46
CA LEU A 6 -0.36 27.25 11.53
C LEU A 6 -0.90 27.61 10.13
N LEU A 7 -0.03 27.90 9.17
CA LEU A 7 -0.44 28.29 7.80
C LEU A 7 -0.98 27.08 7.00
N MET A 8 -0.53 25.87 7.26
CA MET A 8 -1.05 24.65 6.61
C MET A 8 -2.43 24.24 7.12
N CYS A 9 -2.75 24.54 8.38
CA CYS A 9 -4.08 24.28 8.93
C CYS A 9 -5.11 25.33 8.48
N LEU A 10 -4.69 26.57 8.23
CA LEU A 10 -5.61 27.63 7.75
C LEU A 10 -5.99 27.47 6.28
N SER A 11 -5.13 26.87 5.44
CA SER A 11 -5.48 26.65 4.04
C SER A 11 -6.55 25.56 3.84
N ALA A 12 -6.73 24.66 4.79
CA ALA A 12 -7.80 23.65 4.78
C ALA A 12 -9.16 24.21 5.20
N LEU A 13 -9.18 25.35 5.94
CA LEU A 13 -10.41 26.02 6.41
C LEU A 13 -10.95 27.07 5.43
N ALA A 14 -10.14 27.53 4.49
CA ALA A 14 -10.55 28.58 3.54
C ALA A 14 -11.49 28.09 2.41
N PHE A 15 -11.71 26.77 2.28
CA PHE A 15 -12.63 26.21 1.27
C PHE A 15 -14.10 26.08 1.73
N THR A 16 -14.44 26.45 2.97
CA THR A 16 -15.81 26.30 3.49
C THR A 16 -16.62 27.60 3.53
N SER A 17 -16.09 28.75 3.12
CA SER A 17 -16.76 30.05 3.28
C SER A 17 -17.38 30.64 1.99
N VAL A 18 -17.44 29.91 0.88
CA VAL A 18 -17.99 30.43 -0.39
C VAL A 18 -19.48 30.06 -0.63
N TYR A 19 -20.12 29.31 0.26
CA TYR A 19 -21.51 28.84 0.01
C TYR A 19 -22.61 29.50 0.86
N ALA A 20 -22.37 30.68 1.45
CA ALA A 20 -23.35 31.30 2.33
C ALA A 20 -24.00 32.62 1.77
N GLN A 21 -23.80 32.98 0.50
CA GLN A 21 -24.24 34.27 0.01
C GLN A 21 -25.23 34.25 -1.17
N ASP A 22 -25.80 33.08 -1.52
CA ASP A 22 -26.64 32.99 -2.75
C ASP A 22 -28.03 32.34 -2.53
N VAL A 23 -28.64 32.48 -1.35
CA VAL A 23 -29.98 31.90 -1.12
C VAL A 23 -31.12 32.82 -1.61
N THR A 24 -30.90 34.15 -1.67
CA THR A 24 -31.92 35.13 -2.11
C THR A 24 -31.99 35.24 -3.63
N ASP A 25 -30.89 35.11 -4.34
CA ASP A 25 -30.88 35.13 -5.80
C ASP A 25 -31.35 33.81 -6.41
N ALA A 26 -31.11 32.70 -5.73
CA ALA A 26 -31.65 31.40 -6.12
C ALA A 26 -33.19 31.30 -5.98
N GLN A 27 -33.78 32.02 -5.03
CA GLN A 27 -35.24 32.04 -4.88
C GLN A 27 -35.91 32.91 -5.97
N LYS A 28 -35.34 34.06 -6.33
CA LYS A 28 -35.83 34.88 -7.44
C LYS A 28 -35.67 34.17 -8.79
N ALA A 29 -34.54 33.52 -9.02
CA ALA A 29 -34.35 32.73 -10.22
C ALA A 29 -35.28 31.50 -10.30
N ALA A 30 -35.67 30.94 -9.18
CA ALA A 30 -36.66 29.85 -9.12
C ALA A 30 -38.09 30.33 -9.42
N GLU A 31 -38.48 31.54 -8.98
CA GLU A 31 -39.78 32.14 -9.31
C GLU A 31 -39.89 32.57 -10.79
N GLU A 32 -38.83 33.14 -11.36
CA GLU A 32 -38.78 33.46 -12.79
C GLU A 32 -38.77 32.24 -13.67
N ALA A 33 -38.04 31.18 -13.26
CA ALA A 33 -38.07 29.88 -13.93
C ALA A 33 -39.46 29.20 -13.87
N ALA A 34 -40.16 29.33 -12.75
CA ALA A 34 -41.53 28.78 -12.59
C ALA A 34 -42.56 29.51 -13.49
N LYS A 35 -42.40 30.84 -13.69
CA LYS A 35 -43.26 31.64 -14.63
C LYS A 35 -42.94 31.34 -16.10
N ALA A 36 -41.68 31.06 -16.43
CA ALA A 36 -41.27 30.69 -17.79
C ALA A 36 -41.74 29.26 -18.16
N ILE A 37 -41.86 28.35 -17.19
CA ILE A 37 -42.32 26.95 -17.39
C ILE A 37 -43.85 26.92 -17.62
N ALA A 38 -44.63 27.84 -17.04
CA ALA A 38 -46.06 27.88 -17.19
C ALA A 38 -46.55 28.26 -18.60
N GLY A 39 -45.68 28.76 -19.48
CA GLY A 39 -45.97 29.13 -20.86
C GLY A 39 -45.21 28.36 -21.95
N ALA A 40 -44.46 27.36 -21.58
CA ALA A 40 -43.68 26.56 -22.53
C ALA A 40 -44.48 25.36 -23.09
N PRO A 41 -44.42 25.07 -24.43
CA PRO A 41 -44.99 23.87 -24.97
C PRO A 41 -44.35 22.63 -24.28
N GLU A 42 -45.17 21.58 -24.07
CA GLU A 42 -44.75 20.35 -23.37
C GLU A 42 -43.32 19.98 -23.72
N ALA A 43 -42.42 20.14 -22.74
CA ALA A 43 -41.02 19.76 -22.90
C ALA A 43 -40.98 18.25 -23.11
N VAL A 44 -40.54 17.82 -24.26
CA VAL A 44 -40.16 16.41 -24.51
C VAL A 44 -39.33 15.94 -23.33
N VAL A 45 -39.92 15.10 -22.47
CA VAL A 45 -39.22 14.49 -21.33
C VAL A 45 -38.08 13.66 -21.90
N LYS A 46 -36.88 14.27 -22.01
CA LYS A 46 -35.68 13.55 -22.39
C LYS A 46 -35.42 12.55 -21.27
N THR A 47 -35.77 11.29 -21.53
CA THR A 47 -35.38 10.20 -20.64
C THR A 47 -33.90 10.31 -20.32
N PRO A 48 -33.51 10.43 -19.06
CA PRO A 48 -32.11 10.61 -18.71
C PRO A 48 -31.31 9.43 -19.25
N LYS A 49 -30.22 9.73 -19.97
CA LYS A 49 -29.33 8.69 -20.50
C LYS A 49 -28.86 7.77 -19.35
N PRO A 50 -28.93 6.43 -19.50
CA PRO A 50 -28.54 5.52 -18.44
C PRO A 50 -27.07 5.76 -18.07
N ARG A 51 -26.79 5.91 -16.77
CA ARG A 51 -25.42 6.03 -16.25
C ARG A 51 -24.91 4.63 -15.93
N TYR A 52 -23.87 4.22 -16.64
CA TYR A 52 -23.22 2.92 -16.43
C TYR A 52 -22.07 2.98 -15.41
N TRP A 53 -21.63 4.17 -15.03
CA TRP A 53 -20.55 4.40 -14.08
C TRP A 53 -21.04 4.81 -12.71
N THR A 54 -20.47 4.18 -11.67
CA THR A 54 -20.60 4.59 -10.27
C THR A 54 -19.22 4.90 -9.73
N ASN A 55 -19.05 6.08 -9.14
CA ASN A 55 -17.78 6.55 -8.61
C ASN A 55 -17.90 6.79 -7.11
N SER A 56 -16.84 6.52 -6.36
CA SER A 56 -16.72 6.93 -4.96
C SER A 56 -15.29 7.34 -4.65
N LEU A 57 -15.16 8.34 -3.79
CA LEU A 57 -13.89 8.83 -3.26
C LEU A 57 -14.02 8.91 -1.74
N LEU A 58 -13.25 8.10 -1.03
CA LEU A 58 -13.08 8.20 0.41
C LEU A 58 -11.73 8.84 0.68
N THR A 59 -11.74 9.90 1.47
CA THR A 59 -10.53 10.53 2.01
C THR A 59 -10.53 10.40 3.52
N LYS A 60 -9.38 10.10 4.12
CA LYS A 60 -9.18 10.06 5.56
C LYS A 60 -7.91 10.79 5.94
N LEU A 61 -7.95 11.44 7.10
CA LEU A 61 -6.80 12.01 7.77
C LEU A 61 -6.84 11.52 9.22
N ASP A 62 -5.91 10.66 9.54
CA ASP A 62 -5.77 10.04 10.85
C ASP A 62 -4.64 10.71 11.63
N PHE A 63 -4.90 11.03 12.87
CA PHE A 63 -3.96 11.59 13.84
C PHE A 63 -3.82 10.64 15.02
N GLY A 64 -2.59 10.40 15.46
CA GLY A 64 -2.29 9.63 16.67
C GLY A 64 -1.26 10.37 17.51
N GLN A 65 -1.40 10.28 18.84
CA GLN A 65 -0.45 10.83 19.79
C GLN A 65 -0.26 9.87 20.95
N THR A 66 0.98 9.72 21.38
CA THR A 66 1.36 9.10 22.65
C THR A 66 2.12 10.13 23.48
N GLY A 67 1.61 10.46 24.64
CA GLY A 67 2.27 11.34 25.62
C GLY A 67 2.59 10.55 26.89
N LEU A 68 3.85 10.55 27.32
CA LEU A 68 4.36 9.86 28.49
C LEU A 68 4.92 10.90 29.49
N THR A 69 4.50 10.82 30.75
CA THR A 69 5.03 11.66 31.82
C THR A 69 5.34 10.75 33.00
N ASN A 70 6.58 10.73 33.48
CA ASN A 70 7.05 9.87 34.56
C ASN A 70 6.72 8.38 34.35
N TRP A 71 6.77 7.93 33.12
CA TRP A 71 6.40 6.56 32.70
C TRP A 71 7.63 5.66 32.69
N ALA A 72 7.72 4.70 33.62
CA ALA A 72 8.88 3.82 33.77
C ALA A 72 8.81 2.53 32.93
N ALA A 73 7.65 2.21 32.31
CA ALA A 73 7.45 0.94 31.61
C ALA A 73 7.98 0.93 30.15
N GLY A 74 8.71 1.99 29.73
CA GLY A 74 9.28 2.12 28.38
C GLY A 74 8.34 2.74 27.36
N GLY A 75 8.86 3.08 26.19
CA GLY A 75 8.17 3.80 25.13
C GLY A 75 8.66 5.25 25.01
N TYR A 76 8.18 5.95 24.00
CA TYR A 76 8.57 7.34 23.72
C TYR A 76 7.35 8.17 23.34
N ASN A 77 7.40 9.46 23.67
CA ASN A 77 6.43 10.42 23.15
C ASN A 77 6.49 10.42 21.63
N ASN A 78 5.32 10.28 20.98
CA ASN A 78 5.26 10.28 19.52
C ASN A 78 3.97 10.92 19.02
N VAL A 79 4.05 11.39 17.78
CA VAL A 79 2.92 11.91 17.00
C VAL A 79 2.94 11.27 15.63
N THR A 80 1.80 10.79 15.18
CA THR A 80 1.59 10.24 13.85
C THR A 80 0.54 11.01 13.09
N LEU A 81 0.74 11.19 11.81
CA LEU A 81 -0.23 11.75 10.88
C LEU A 81 -0.25 10.85 9.64
N LYS A 82 -1.44 10.36 9.26
CA LYS A 82 -1.62 9.50 8.09
C LYS A 82 -2.75 10.01 7.21
N SER A 83 -2.50 10.10 5.91
CA SER A 83 -3.49 10.34 4.86
C SER A 83 -3.80 9.05 4.13
N PHE A 84 -5.09 8.82 3.84
CA PHE A 84 -5.57 7.69 3.06
C PHE A 84 -6.60 8.16 2.03
N ILE A 85 -6.45 7.68 0.80
CA ILE A 85 -7.38 7.91 -0.31
C ILE A 85 -7.79 6.54 -0.85
N ASP A 86 -9.10 6.33 -1.07
CA ASP A 86 -9.67 5.16 -1.76
C ASP A 86 -10.66 5.65 -2.81
N ALA A 87 -10.22 5.64 -4.06
CA ALA A 87 -11.02 6.05 -5.20
C ALA A 87 -11.49 4.83 -6.00
N ASN A 88 -12.78 4.78 -6.28
CA ASN A 88 -13.39 3.70 -7.05
C ASN A 88 -14.15 4.26 -8.25
N ALA A 89 -14.00 3.62 -9.41
CA ALA A 89 -14.76 3.89 -10.62
C ALA A 89 -15.22 2.57 -11.24
N ASN A 90 -16.52 2.28 -11.10
CA ASN A 90 -17.10 0.99 -11.48
C ASN A 90 -18.06 1.18 -12.64
N TYR A 91 -17.80 0.50 -13.73
CA TYR A 91 -18.69 0.41 -14.90
C TYR A 91 -19.51 -0.86 -14.85
N LYS A 92 -20.80 -0.75 -15.15
CA LYS A 92 -21.69 -1.92 -15.32
C LYS A 92 -22.70 -1.68 -16.41
N LYS A 93 -22.73 -2.57 -17.41
CA LYS A 93 -23.72 -2.59 -18.47
C LYS A 93 -24.13 -4.03 -18.76
N LYS A 94 -25.39 -4.38 -18.43
CA LYS A 94 -25.89 -5.76 -18.50
C LYS A 94 -25.00 -6.71 -17.70
N ASP A 95 -24.42 -7.71 -18.33
CA ASP A 95 -23.58 -8.74 -17.73
C ASP A 95 -22.09 -8.36 -17.68
N LEU A 96 -21.72 -7.26 -18.33
CA LEU A 96 -20.35 -6.76 -18.37
C LEU A 96 -20.11 -5.77 -17.22
N PHE A 97 -18.97 -5.93 -16.53
CA PHE A 97 -18.52 -4.95 -15.53
C PHE A 97 -17.02 -4.71 -15.64
N PHE A 98 -16.63 -3.50 -15.24
CA PHE A 98 -15.23 -3.10 -15.11
C PHE A 98 -15.06 -2.25 -13.84
N ASN A 99 -14.42 -2.81 -12.84
CA ASN A 99 -14.22 -2.20 -11.54
C ASN A 99 -12.78 -1.69 -11.45
N ASN A 100 -12.61 -0.42 -11.06
CA ASN A 100 -11.32 0.19 -10.84
C ASN A 100 -11.24 0.70 -9.41
N ARG A 101 -10.12 0.47 -8.75
CA ARG A 101 -9.82 0.94 -7.41
C ARG A 101 -8.40 1.46 -7.33
N LEU A 102 -8.24 2.67 -6.83
CA LEU A 102 -6.96 3.28 -6.51
C LEU A 102 -6.92 3.56 -5.01
N GLN A 103 -5.91 3.03 -4.32
CA GLN A 103 -5.66 3.30 -2.91
C GLN A 103 -4.27 3.93 -2.75
N LEU A 104 -4.23 5.02 -1.98
CA LEU A 104 -3.01 5.76 -1.67
C LEU A 104 -2.94 5.95 -0.16
N ASP A 105 -1.85 5.50 0.45
CA ASP A 105 -1.54 5.71 1.86
C ASP A 105 -0.25 6.49 1.97
N TYR A 106 -0.21 7.51 2.82
CA TYR A 106 1.03 8.20 3.16
C TYR A 106 1.00 8.70 4.60
N GLY A 107 2.01 8.34 5.37
CA GLY A 107 2.04 8.63 6.79
C GLY A 107 3.41 9.11 7.28
N PHE A 108 3.37 9.94 8.33
CA PHE A 108 4.52 10.45 9.04
C PHE A 108 4.46 10.07 10.51
N LEU A 109 5.63 9.83 11.08
CA LEU A 109 5.85 9.60 12.50
C LEU A 109 6.95 10.55 12.97
N TYR A 110 6.70 11.27 14.06
CA TYR A 110 7.73 11.90 14.85
C TYR A 110 7.78 11.20 16.23
N SER A 111 8.96 10.83 16.69
CA SER A 111 9.18 10.18 17.98
C SER A 111 10.37 10.83 18.68
N GLU A 112 10.28 10.93 20.00
CA GLU A 112 11.28 11.61 20.84
C GLU A 112 12.65 10.91 20.80
N ASP A 113 12.65 9.57 20.70
CA ASP A 113 13.87 8.76 20.57
C ASP A 113 14.63 9.02 19.26
N LYS A 114 13.94 9.55 18.23
CA LYS A 114 14.50 9.91 16.93
C LYS A 114 13.97 11.27 16.53
N PRO A 115 14.67 12.36 16.88
CA PRO A 115 14.16 13.74 16.78
C PRO A 115 14.08 14.27 15.34
N PHE A 116 13.44 13.52 14.46
CA PHE A 116 13.13 13.89 13.07
C PHE A 116 11.90 13.16 12.56
N ILE A 117 11.26 13.72 11.54
CA ILE A 117 10.09 13.12 10.91
C ILE A 117 10.52 11.90 10.10
N GLN A 118 9.94 10.75 10.42
CA GLN A 118 10.10 9.48 9.73
C GLN A 118 8.84 9.18 8.92
N LYS A 119 8.98 8.39 7.87
CA LYS A 119 7.84 7.84 7.13
C LYS A 119 7.31 6.61 7.87
N SER A 120 6.01 6.57 8.18
CA SER A 120 5.35 5.45 8.85
C SER A 120 4.60 4.55 7.87
N ASP A 121 3.95 5.13 6.88
CA ASP A 121 3.17 4.45 5.86
C ASP A 121 3.46 5.03 4.48
N ASP A 122 3.45 4.16 3.47
CA ASP A 122 3.58 4.55 2.07
C ASP A 122 3.11 3.39 1.20
N ARG A 123 2.01 3.58 0.50
CA ARG A 123 1.47 2.58 -0.40
C ARG A 123 0.74 3.24 -1.56
N MET A 124 1.04 2.78 -2.74
CA MET A 124 0.29 3.00 -3.97
C MET A 124 -0.24 1.65 -4.44
N TYR A 125 -1.56 1.52 -4.54
CA TYR A 125 -2.20 0.30 -5.01
C TYR A 125 -3.27 0.63 -6.03
N TYR A 126 -3.21 -0.01 -7.18
CA TYR A 126 -4.25 0.03 -8.20
C TYR A 126 -4.74 -1.38 -8.51
N GLU A 127 -6.05 -1.54 -8.64
CA GLU A 127 -6.71 -2.77 -9.08
C GLU A 127 -7.72 -2.43 -10.17
N GLY A 128 -7.59 -3.08 -11.32
CA GLY A 128 -8.57 -3.08 -12.40
C GLY A 128 -9.12 -4.49 -12.57
N LYS A 129 -10.45 -4.69 -12.47
CA LYS A 129 -11.12 -5.98 -12.67
C LYS A 129 -12.18 -5.85 -13.76
N PHE A 130 -11.91 -6.50 -14.87
CA PHE A 130 -12.90 -6.72 -15.93
C PHE A 130 -13.61 -8.05 -15.70
N GLY A 131 -14.94 -8.11 -15.88
CA GLY A 131 -15.68 -9.35 -15.72
C GLY A 131 -16.94 -9.43 -16.55
N TYR A 132 -17.36 -10.67 -16.79
CA TYR A 132 -18.58 -11.01 -17.50
C TYR A 132 -19.38 -12.00 -16.66
N LYS A 133 -20.66 -11.69 -16.39
CA LYS A 133 -21.56 -12.54 -15.62
C LYS A 133 -21.95 -13.78 -16.44
N ALA A 134 -21.45 -14.94 -16.01
CA ALA A 134 -21.73 -16.21 -16.65
C ALA A 134 -23.00 -16.86 -16.09
N LEU A 135 -23.16 -16.87 -14.75
CA LEU A 135 -24.32 -17.40 -14.03
C LEU A 135 -24.72 -16.40 -12.92
N GLN A 136 -25.76 -16.71 -12.15
CA GLN A 136 -26.23 -15.83 -11.06
C GLN A 136 -25.14 -15.54 -10.04
N THR A 137 -24.31 -16.53 -9.73
CA THR A 137 -23.25 -16.45 -8.70
C THR A 137 -21.83 -16.59 -9.27
N LEU A 138 -21.67 -16.77 -10.60
CA LEU A 138 -20.37 -16.97 -11.25
C LEU A 138 -20.12 -15.92 -12.32
N ASN A 139 -18.91 -15.34 -12.31
CA ASN A 139 -18.44 -14.43 -13.34
C ASN A 139 -17.09 -14.91 -13.86
N TYR A 140 -16.83 -14.80 -15.16
CA TYR A 140 -15.48 -14.81 -15.70
C TYR A 140 -14.82 -13.48 -15.35
N SER A 141 -13.54 -13.50 -14.99
CA SER A 141 -12.83 -12.27 -14.63
C SER A 141 -11.38 -12.26 -15.10
N ALA A 142 -10.92 -11.06 -15.46
CA ALA A 142 -9.53 -10.70 -15.67
C ALA A 142 -9.20 -9.55 -14.73
N GLN A 143 -8.21 -9.73 -13.86
CA GLN A 143 -7.83 -8.75 -12.87
C GLN A 143 -6.38 -8.33 -13.09
N PHE A 144 -6.12 -7.02 -13.10
CA PHE A 144 -4.80 -6.42 -13.06
C PHE A 144 -4.57 -5.74 -11.71
N ASN A 145 -3.40 -5.95 -11.13
CA ASN A 145 -2.97 -5.28 -9.92
C ASN A 145 -1.61 -4.63 -10.12
N PHE A 146 -1.44 -3.46 -9.51
CA PHE A 146 -0.16 -2.78 -9.35
C PHE A 146 -0.02 -2.30 -7.92
N LYS A 147 1.12 -2.58 -7.28
CA LYS A 147 1.44 -2.13 -5.92
C LYS A 147 2.87 -1.62 -5.87
N SER A 148 3.08 -0.43 -5.33
CA SER A 148 4.39 0.17 -5.07
C SER A 148 4.29 1.19 -3.93
N GLN A 149 5.28 2.07 -3.81
CA GLN A 149 5.34 3.17 -2.86
C GLN A 149 5.80 4.45 -3.56
N PHE A 150 5.59 5.61 -2.92
CA PHE A 150 5.91 6.92 -3.49
C PHE A 150 7.37 7.32 -3.28
N SER A 151 7.95 6.95 -2.13
CA SER A 151 9.23 7.48 -1.69
C SER A 151 10.06 6.46 -0.92
N ASN A 152 11.33 6.79 -0.65
CA ASN A 152 12.23 5.93 0.09
C ASN A 152 11.79 5.75 1.54
N SER A 153 11.82 4.50 2.03
CA SER A 153 11.70 4.12 3.43
C SER A 153 13.06 3.66 3.95
N TYR A 154 13.33 3.93 5.21
CA TYR A 154 14.58 3.57 5.84
C TYR A 154 14.37 2.79 7.13
N ASN A 155 15.28 1.86 7.41
CA ASN A 155 15.52 1.37 8.75
C ASN A 155 16.56 2.30 9.40
N TYR A 156 16.41 2.54 10.69
CA TYR A 156 17.30 3.39 11.48
C TYR A 156 17.96 2.56 12.59
N PRO A 157 19.03 1.79 12.28
CA PRO A 157 19.78 1.11 13.33
C PRO A 157 20.43 2.16 14.23
N MET A 158 20.62 1.79 15.52
CA MET A 158 21.30 2.65 16.49
C MET A 158 22.66 3.09 15.96
N PRO A 159 22.93 4.40 15.90
CA PRO A 159 24.26 4.90 15.51
C PRO A 159 25.35 4.39 16.43
N SER A 160 26.52 4.13 15.88
CA SER A 160 27.69 3.77 16.67
C SER A 160 28.23 5.01 17.40
N LYS A 161 28.57 4.87 18.67
CA LYS A 161 29.23 5.92 19.46
C LYS A 161 30.56 6.30 18.79
N PRO A 162 30.81 7.57 18.49
CA PRO A 162 32.11 8.00 17.95
C PRO A 162 33.25 7.72 18.93
N ALA A 163 34.42 7.42 18.41
CA ALA A 163 35.60 7.25 19.25
C ALA A 163 35.89 8.55 20.03
N GLY A 164 36.07 8.43 21.34
CA GLY A 164 36.34 9.57 22.23
C GLY A 164 35.09 10.38 22.65
N ALA A 165 33.89 9.98 22.27
CA ALA A 165 32.66 10.60 22.77
C ALA A 165 32.46 10.32 24.27
N ALA A 166 31.80 11.25 24.99
CA ALA A 166 31.47 11.14 26.41
C ALA A 166 30.58 9.94 26.73
N ASP A 167 30.59 9.41 27.96
CA ASP A 167 29.85 8.20 28.32
C ASP A 167 28.34 8.35 28.21
N ASP A 168 27.84 9.54 28.39
CA ASP A 168 26.44 9.95 28.22
C ASP A 168 26.07 10.38 26.80
N TRP A 169 26.91 10.06 25.78
CA TRP A 169 26.66 10.42 24.39
C TRP A 169 25.34 9.84 23.89
N GLU A 170 24.49 10.69 23.38
CA GLU A 170 23.27 10.33 22.65
C GLU A 170 23.38 10.74 21.18
N PRO A 171 22.87 9.90 20.25
CA PRO A 171 22.95 10.19 18.83
C PRO A 171 22.08 11.39 18.45
N GLY A 172 22.69 12.36 17.81
CA GLY A 172 21.99 13.50 17.22
C GLY A 172 21.28 13.15 15.90
N LYS A 173 20.55 14.12 15.37
CA LYS A 173 19.81 13.96 14.09
C LYS A 173 20.68 13.58 12.91
N SER A 174 21.93 14.08 12.86
CA SER A 174 22.93 13.74 11.81
C SER A 174 23.33 12.27 11.90
N ASP A 175 23.58 11.76 13.11
CA ASP A 175 24.04 10.40 13.33
C ASP A 175 22.95 9.39 12.92
N TRP A 176 21.70 9.64 13.26
CA TRP A 176 20.57 8.87 12.80
C TRP A 176 20.39 8.89 11.28
N LYS A 177 20.67 10.03 10.61
CA LYS A 177 20.63 10.11 9.15
C LYS A 177 21.76 9.34 8.48
N GLN A 178 22.94 9.29 9.10
CA GLN A 178 24.09 8.53 8.58
C GLN A 178 23.89 7.02 8.78
N SER A 179 23.33 6.58 9.90
CA SER A 179 23.11 5.16 10.20
C SER A 179 21.98 4.53 9.38
N ARG A 180 21.13 5.35 8.75
CA ARG A 180 19.94 4.85 8.02
C ARG A 180 20.31 3.90 6.88
N LYS A 181 19.56 2.80 6.76
CA LYS A 181 19.68 1.83 5.67
C LYS A 181 18.39 1.84 4.85
N LEU A 182 18.52 1.92 3.53
CA LEU A 182 17.38 1.87 2.63
C LEU A 182 16.63 0.55 2.85
N LYS A 183 15.30 0.64 2.97
CA LYS A 183 14.40 -0.50 3.15
C LYS A 183 13.56 -0.72 1.89
N SER A 184 13.10 0.34 1.27
CA SER A 184 12.26 0.32 0.06
C SER A 184 12.20 1.72 -0.56
N GLY A 185 11.78 1.81 -1.83
CA GLY A 185 11.64 3.06 -2.55
C GLY A 185 10.59 2.99 -3.67
N PHE A 186 10.50 4.02 -4.49
CA PHE A 186 9.63 4.02 -5.67
C PHE A 186 10.07 2.91 -6.64
N ILE A 187 9.14 2.01 -7.01
CA ILE A 187 9.41 0.80 -7.81
C ILE A 187 10.53 -0.10 -7.21
N ALA A 188 10.76 -0.01 -5.89
CA ALA A 188 11.75 -0.81 -5.20
C ALA A 188 11.20 -1.30 -3.83
N PRO A 189 10.26 -2.30 -3.80
CA PRO A 189 9.73 -3.04 -4.95
C PRO A 189 8.46 -2.45 -5.58
N ALA A 190 8.18 -2.84 -6.83
CA ALA A 190 6.84 -2.84 -7.41
C ALA A 190 6.40 -4.27 -7.71
N TYR A 191 5.12 -4.54 -7.49
CA TYR A 191 4.45 -5.79 -7.80
C TYR A 191 3.36 -5.52 -8.83
N THR A 192 3.33 -6.28 -9.90
CA THR A 192 2.25 -6.23 -10.89
C THR A 192 1.86 -7.65 -11.29
N ASN A 193 0.57 -7.89 -11.43
CA ASN A 193 0.09 -9.17 -11.97
C ASN A 193 -1.20 -9.01 -12.77
N ILE A 194 -1.43 -9.98 -13.66
CA ILE A 194 -2.69 -10.23 -14.35
C ILE A 194 -3.16 -11.62 -13.94
N ALA A 195 -4.38 -11.71 -13.42
CA ALA A 195 -5.01 -12.94 -12.98
C ALA A 195 -6.26 -13.21 -13.83
N LEU A 196 -6.30 -14.36 -14.50
CA LEU A 196 -7.44 -14.83 -15.28
C LEU A 196 -8.12 -15.95 -14.54
N GLY A 197 -9.42 -15.79 -14.27
CA GLY A 197 -10.12 -16.75 -13.43
C GLY A 197 -11.63 -16.58 -13.39
N ILE A 198 -12.22 -17.16 -12.36
CA ILE A 198 -13.64 -17.16 -12.09
C ILE A 198 -13.91 -16.54 -10.73
N ASP A 199 -14.86 -15.61 -10.67
CA ASP A 199 -15.38 -15.09 -9.41
C ASP A 199 -16.63 -15.88 -9.02
N TRP A 200 -16.61 -16.49 -7.85
CA TRP A 200 -17.79 -17.02 -7.19
C TRP A 200 -18.31 -16.00 -6.18
N VAL A 201 -19.55 -15.56 -6.36
CA VAL A 201 -20.21 -14.51 -5.55
C VAL A 201 -21.46 -15.12 -4.89
N PRO A 202 -21.29 -15.95 -3.82
CA PRO A 202 -22.41 -16.62 -3.18
C PRO A 202 -23.34 -15.64 -2.47
N THR A 203 -22.80 -14.52 -2.01
CA THR A 203 -23.54 -13.46 -1.30
C THR A 203 -23.06 -12.08 -1.74
N LYS A 204 -23.81 -11.03 -1.40
CA LYS A 204 -23.46 -9.64 -1.73
C LYS A 204 -22.19 -9.14 -1.02
N TRP A 205 -21.79 -9.80 0.05
CA TRP A 205 -20.65 -9.40 0.89
C TRP A 205 -19.40 -10.28 0.70
N LEU A 206 -19.49 -11.42 -0.01
CA LEU A 206 -18.40 -12.36 -0.22
C LEU A 206 -18.15 -12.58 -1.72
N THR A 207 -16.90 -12.44 -2.12
CA THR A 207 -16.41 -12.83 -3.45
C THR A 207 -15.19 -13.71 -3.29
N VAL A 208 -15.18 -14.87 -3.93
CA VAL A 208 -14.03 -15.77 -4.03
C VAL A 208 -13.59 -15.81 -5.49
N ASN A 209 -12.41 -15.31 -5.78
CA ASN A 209 -11.78 -15.40 -7.10
C ASN A 209 -10.79 -16.56 -7.11
N VAL A 210 -10.92 -17.47 -8.06
CA VAL A 210 -9.98 -18.53 -8.34
C VAL A 210 -9.38 -18.29 -9.72
N ALA A 211 -8.11 -17.95 -9.76
CA ALA A 211 -7.37 -17.60 -10.98
C ALA A 211 -6.16 -18.54 -11.17
N PRO A 212 -6.35 -19.66 -11.86
CA PRO A 212 -5.27 -20.64 -12.11
C PRO A 212 -4.19 -20.11 -13.07
N LEU A 213 -4.50 -19.06 -13.82
CA LEU A 213 -3.58 -18.40 -14.74
C LEU A 213 -3.30 -16.98 -14.23
N THR A 214 -2.31 -16.88 -13.35
CA THR A 214 -1.83 -15.61 -12.82
C THR A 214 -0.37 -15.42 -13.17
N GLY A 215 -0.06 -14.37 -13.94
CA GLY A 215 1.30 -14.01 -14.32
C GLY A 215 1.61 -12.57 -13.91
N GLY A 216 2.86 -12.29 -13.55
CA GLY A 216 3.24 -10.95 -13.14
C GLY A 216 4.75 -10.75 -13.01
N PHE A 217 5.09 -9.55 -12.58
CA PHE A 217 6.47 -9.15 -12.36
C PHE A 217 6.65 -8.54 -10.97
N VAL A 218 7.74 -8.91 -10.33
CA VAL A 218 8.33 -8.17 -9.22
C VAL A 218 9.48 -7.36 -9.77
N VAL A 219 9.47 -6.04 -9.58
CA VAL A 219 10.51 -5.13 -10.05
C VAL A 219 11.17 -4.45 -8.87
N VAL A 220 12.50 -4.46 -8.83
CA VAL A 220 13.30 -3.80 -7.80
C VAL A 220 14.39 -2.98 -8.49
N THR A 221 14.12 -1.69 -8.65
CA THR A 221 15.02 -0.77 -9.37
C THR A 221 16.31 -0.52 -8.60
N ASP A 222 16.23 -0.41 -7.27
CA ASP A 222 17.40 -0.19 -6.41
C ASP A 222 18.19 -1.49 -6.19
N GLU A 223 19.45 -1.47 -6.58
CA GLU A 223 20.35 -2.64 -6.55
C GLU A 223 20.55 -3.18 -5.13
N SER A 224 20.75 -2.30 -4.15
CA SER A 224 21.01 -2.69 -2.76
C SER A 224 19.87 -3.48 -2.13
N LEU A 225 18.66 -3.38 -2.69
CA LEU A 225 17.46 -4.05 -2.22
C LEU A 225 17.18 -5.39 -2.91
N ARG A 226 17.75 -5.63 -4.12
CA ARG A 226 17.42 -6.78 -4.94
C ARG A 226 17.54 -8.10 -4.19
N LYS A 227 18.67 -8.35 -3.49
CA LYS A 227 18.86 -9.55 -2.67
C LYS A 227 17.77 -9.70 -1.59
N SER A 228 17.38 -8.61 -0.96
CA SER A 228 16.41 -8.63 0.15
C SER A 228 14.99 -8.96 -0.31
N TYR A 229 14.66 -8.63 -1.56
CA TYR A 229 13.37 -8.92 -2.18
C TYR A 229 13.40 -10.21 -3.04
N GLY A 230 14.43 -11.06 -2.88
CA GLY A 230 14.50 -12.37 -3.51
C GLY A 230 14.64 -12.30 -5.03
N MET A 231 15.34 -11.28 -5.54
CA MET A 231 15.62 -11.20 -6.97
C MET A 231 16.66 -12.24 -7.36
N GLU A 232 16.46 -12.85 -8.54
CA GLU A 232 17.34 -13.90 -9.07
C GLU A 232 18.71 -13.35 -9.45
N LEU A 233 19.72 -14.19 -9.31
CA LEU A 233 21.05 -13.89 -9.80
C LEU A 233 21.05 -13.79 -11.34
N LYS A 234 21.86 -12.90 -11.91
CA LYS A 234 22.08 -12.83 -13.36
C LYS A 234 22.77 -14.12 -13.81
N LYS A 235 22.36 -14.68 -14.97
CA LYS A 235 22.89 -15.96 -15.48
C LYS A 235 24.40 -15.99 -15.61
N GLU A 236 25.02 -14.86 -15.98
CA GLU A 236 26.47 -14.72 -16.11
C GLU A 236 27.24 -15.00 -14.81
N TYR A 237 26.57 -14.87 -13.65
CA TYR A 237 27.16 -15.06 -12.34
C TYR A 237 26.85 -16.42 -11.70
N GLU A 238 25.96 -17.22 -12.29
CA GLU A 238 25.54 -18.53 -11.73
C GLU A 238 26.73 -19.46 -11.53
N ARG A 239 27.63 -19.57 -12.52
CA ARG A 239 28.86 -20.37 -12.44
C ARG A 239 29.75 -19.91 -11.31
N LEU A 240 30.02 -18.60 -11.21
CA LEU A 240 30.89 -18.02 -10.18
C LEU A 240 30.32 -18.19 -8.79
N ASN A 241 28.98 -18.13 -8.64
CA ASN A 241 28.29 -18.34 -7.36
C ASN A 241 28.31 -19.82 -6.90
N ALA A 242 28.47 -20.75 -7.83
CA ALA A 242 28.52 -22.19 -7.53
C ALA A 242 29.94 -22.71 -7.17
N LEU A 243 30.99 -21.87 -7.28
CA LEU A 243 32.35 -22.25 -6.94
C LEU A 243 32.48 -22.58 -5.44
N SER A 244 33.17 -23.66 -5.13
CA SER A 244 33.54 -24.01 -3.77
C SER A 244 34.69 -23.10 -3.26
N SER A 245 34.92 -23.08 -1.95
CA SER A 245 36.04 -22.35 -1.36
C SER A 245 37.40 -22.81 -1.89
N ALA A 246 37.53 -24.11 -2.23
CA ALA A 246 38.75 -24.67 -2.84
C ALA A 246 38.93 -24.18 -4.28
N ASP A 247 37.86 -24.15 -5.08
CA ASP A 247 37.90 -23.62 -6.45
C ASP A 247 38.28 -22.13 -6.46
N VAL A 248 37.68 -21.35 -5.55
CA VAL A 248 37.99 -19.91 -5.40
C VAL A 248 39.46 -19.68 -5.04
N ALA A 249 40.03 -20.50 -4.15
CA ALA A 249 41.47 -20.41 -3.77
C ALA A 249 42.41 -20.76 -4.93
N ALA A 250 41.96 -21.57 -5.89
CA ALA A 250 42.71 -21.96 -7.07
C ALA A 250 42.63 -20.96 -8.25
N LEU A 251 41.74 -19.94 -8.17
CA LEU A 251 41.58 -18.96 -9.24
C LEU A 251 42.84 -18.09 -9.44
N VAL A 252 43.23 -17.93 -10.69
CA VAL A 252 44.38 -17.09 -11.10
C VAL A 252 44.03 -16.21 -12.30
N GLY A 253 44.78 -15.13 -12.51
CA GLY A 253 44.67 -14.26 -13.67
C GLY A 253 43.26 -13.69 -13.85
N ASP A 254 42.72 -13.72 -15.07
CA ASP A 254 41.45 -13.13 -15.46
C ASP A 254 40.25 -13.78 -14.74
N GLU A 255 40.33 -15.06 -14.40
CA GLU A 255 39.20 -15.72 -13.68
C GLU A 255 39.13 -15.22 -12.24
N LYS A 256 40.25 -14.95 -11.59
CA LYS A 256 40.26 -14.34 -10.26
C LYS A 256 39.70 -12.92 -10.31
N ALA A 257 40.06 -12.09 -11.30
CA ALA A 257 39.53 -10.76 -11.49
C ALA A 257 38.02 -10.76 -11.73
N ARG A 258 37.50 -11.72 -12.54
CA ARG A 258 36.04 -11.91 -12.74
C ARG A 258 35.32 -12.31 -11.47
N TYR A 259 35.92 -13.16 -10.65
CA TYR A 259 35.34 -13.54 -9.37
C TYR A 259 35.30 -12.37 -8.38
N GLU A 260 36.35 -11.56 -8.30
CA GLU A 260 36.40 -10.34 -7.48
C GLU A 260 35.34 -9.33 -7.93
N ALA A 261 35.20 -9.12 -9.26
CA ALA A 261 34.12 -8.28 -9.83
C ALA A 261 32.72 -8.81 -9.47
N PHE A 262 32.52 -10.15 -9.53
CA PHE A 262 31.27 -10.77 -9.08
C PHE A 262 30.99 -10.53 -7.59
N VAL A 263 31.99 -10.67 -6.73
CA VAL A 263 31.84 -10.42 -5.27
C VAL A 263 31.46 -8.96 -5.02
N ALA A 264 32.07 -8.01 -5.73
CA ALA A 264 31.73 -6.60 -5.68
C ALA A 264 30.27 -6.36 -6.15
N ALA A 265 29.88 -6.92 -7.30
CA ALA A 265 28.52 -6.84 -7.84
C ALA A 265 27.48 -7.50 -6.91
N LYS A 266 27.83 -8.60 -6.23
CA LYS A 266 26.97 -9.27 -5.24
C LYS A 266 26.79 -8.42 -3.99
N THR A 267 27.81 -7.70 -3.58
CA THR A 267 27.79 -6.80 -2.43
C THR A 267 26.96 -5.54 -2.71
N SER A 268 27.11 -4.93 -3.89
CA SER A 268 26.30 -3.78 -4.31
C SER A 268 24.85 -4.16 -4.63
N GLY A 269 24.59 -5.41 -5.01
CA GLY A 269 23.32 -5.93 -5.49
C GLY A 269 23.17 -5.94 -7.00
N ASP A 270 24.13 -5.39 -7.75
CA ASP A 270 24.11 -5.41 -9.22
C ASP A 270 24.17 -6.82 -9.82
N ALA A 271 24.71 -7.80 -9.09
CA ALA A 271 24.70 -9.21 -9.52
C ALA A 271 23.28 -9.79 -9.67
N TYR A 272 22.26 -9.15 -9.13
CA TYR A 272 20.88 -9.61 -9.20
C TYR A 272 20.07 -8.89 -10.28
N ARG A 273 19.09 -9.60 -10.88
CA ARG A 273 18.18 -9.02 -11.87
C ARG A 273 17.29 -7.95 -11.23
N ALA A 274 16.93 -6.93 -11.99
CA ALA A 274 16.00 -5.89 -11.57
C ALA A 274 14.53 -6.32 -11.61
N ALA A 275 14.21 -7.36 -12.40
CA ALA A 275 12.86 -7.88 -12.56
C ALA A 275 12.86 -9.41 -12.49
N ARG A 276 11.82 -9.97 -11.84
CA ARG A 276 11.52 -11.40 -11.78
C ARG A 276 10.11 -11.63 -12.28
N PHE A 277 9.95 -12.54 -13.22
CA PHE A 277 8.66 -13.01 -13.69
C PHE A 277 8.15 -14.11 -12.78
N GLU A 278 6.85 -14.10 -12.49
CA GLU A 278 6.15 -15.11 -11.71
C GLU A 278 4.94 -15.60 -12.50
N PHE A 279 4.68 -16.90 -12.44
CA PHE A 279 3.50 -17.48 -13.07
C PHE A 279 2.94 -18.60 -12.19
N GLY A 280 1.65 -18.53 -11.87
CA GLY A 280 1.08 -19.46 -10.92
C GLY A 280 -0.44 -19.39 -10.80
N ALA A 281 -0.95 -19.87 -9.66
CA ALA A 281 -2.34 -19.79 -9.28
C ALA A 281 -2.55 -18.78 -8.16
N GLN A 282 -3.66 -18.03 -8.24
CA GLN A 282 -4.11 -17.13 -7.20
C GLN A 282 -5.51 -17.50 -6.72
N ILE A 283 -5.71 -17.47 -5.40
CA ILE A 283 -7.03 -17.44 -4.78
C ILE A 283 -7.14 -16.13 -4.03
N LYS A 284 -8.18 -15.35 -4.34
CA LYS A 284 -8.47 -14.09 -3.65
C LYS A 284 -9.87 -14.14 -3.05
N ILE A 285 -9.97 -13.85 -1.76
CA ILE A 285 -11.22 -13.82 -1.01
C ILE A 285 -11.45 -12.41 -0.51
N ASP A 286 -12.50 -11.77 -0.99
CA ASP A 286 -12.93 -10.43 -0.58
C ASP A 286 -14.20 -10.52 0.25
N GLY A 287 -14.16 -10.05 1.50
CA GLY A 287 -15.30 -9.88 2.39
C GLY A 287 -15.59 -8.42 2.66
N LYS A 288 -16.86 -7.97 2.48
CA LYS A 288 -17.30 -6.57 2.71
C LYS A 288 -18.61 -6.57 3.48
N LEU A 289 -18.52 -6.65 4.80
CA LEU A 289 -19.65 -6.73 5.70
C LEU A 289 -20.02 -5.34 6.24
N GLN A 290 -21.24 -4.88 5.96
CA GLN A 290 -21.85 -3.77 6.66
C GLN A 290 -22.66 -4.38 7.81
N ILE A 291 -22.07 -4.39 9.03
CA ILE A 291 -22.70 -5.03 10.21
C ILE A 291 -23.92 -4.21 10.65
N ASN A 292 -23.78 -2.88 10.68
CA ASN A 292 -24.82 -1.90 10.89
C ASN A 292 -24.37 -0.53 10.33
N ASP A 293 -25.15 0.53 10.53
CA ASP A 293 -24.86 1.88 10.00
C ASP A 293 -23.52 2.47 10.48
N ASN A 294 -23.03 1.99 11.62
CA ASN A 294 -21.80 2.49 12.23
C ASN A 294 -20.60 1.54 12.07
N PHE A 295 -20.83 0.24 11.85
CA PHE A 295 -19.76 -0.76 11.80
C PHE A 295 -19.66 -1.39 10.42
N LYS A 296 -18.45 -1.30 9.85
CA LYS A 296 -18.09 -1.93 8.60
C LYS A 296 -16.82 -2.76 8.79
N TYR A 297 -16.86 -4.00 8.31
CA TYR A 297 -15.69 -4.86 8.24
C TYR A 297 -15.36 -5.19 6.79
N THR A 298 -14.09 -5.07 6.43
CA THR A 298 -13.57 -5.50 5.13
C THR A 298 -12.37 -6.40 5.34
N SER A 299 -12.33 -7.52 4.62
CA SER A 299 -11.24 -8.48 4.63
C SER A 299 -10.86 -8.82 3.21
N GLN A 300 -9.56 -8.91 2.94
CA GLN A 300 -9.02 -9.38 1.67
C GLN A 300 -7.90 -10.37 1.95
N LEU A 301 -8.10 -11.62 1.60
CA LEU A 301 -7.08 -12.67 1.64
C LEU A 301 -6.64 -12.99 0.22
N VAL A 302 -5.34 -12.91 -0.06
CA VAL A 302 -4.73 -13.33 -1.32
C VAL A 302 -3.74 -14.44 -1.04
N LEU A 303 -3.94 -15.58 -1.66
CA LEU A 303 -3.04 -16.73 -1.67
C LEU A 303 -2.46 -16.86 -3.08
N PHE A 304 -1.16 -17.02 -3.19
CA PHE A 304 -0.49 -17.22 -4.49
C PHE A 304 0.51 -18.37 -4.40
N SER A 305 0.49 -19.26 -5.36
CA SER A 305 1.45 -20.35 -5.54
C SER A 305 2.15 -20.16 -6.88
N ASP A 306 3.48 -20.05 -6.86
CA ASP A 306 4.31 -19.86 -8.05
C ASP A 306 4.62 -21.23 -8.68
N TYR A 307 4.14 -21.47 -9.90
CA TYR A 307 4.40 -22.74 -10.62
C TYR A 307 5.86 -22.91 -11.06
N LEU A 308 6.58 -21.77 -11.20
CA LEU A 308 7.94 -21.78 -11.70
C LEU A 308 8.99 -21.99 -10.59
N ASP A 309 8.61 -21.72 -9.33
CA ASP A 309 9.55 -21.80 -8.23
C ASP A 309 8.83 -22.19 -6.92
N ASN A 310 9.06 -23.43 -6.48
CA ASN A 310 8.56 -24.01 -5.23
C ASN A 310 7.02 -23.86 -5.06
N PRO A 311 6.18 -24.47 -5.92
CA PRO A 311 4.73 -24.28 -5.92
C PRO A 311 4.05 -24.72 -4.60
N GLN A 312 4.69 -25.52 -3.76
CA GLN A 312 4.23 -25.87 -2.42
C GLN A 312 4.33 -24.73 -1.41
N ASN A 313 5.12 -23.68 -1.70
CA ASN A 313 5.26 -22.49 -0.85
C ASN A 313 4.18 -21.48 -1.21
N ILE A 314 3.13 -21.42 -0.40
CA ILE A 314 2.03 -20.48 -0.62
C ILE A 314 2.40 -19.12 -0.03
N ARG A 315 2.38 -18.09 -0.88
CA ARG A 315 2.49 -16.70 -0.45
C ARG A 315 1.14 -16.21 0.05
N VAL A 316 1.14 -15.54 1.19
CA VAL A 316 -0.08 -15.08 1.87
C VAL A 316 -0.03 -13.56 2.04
N ASN A 317 -1.08 -12.87 1.65
CA ASN A 317 -1.33 -11.48 2.03
C ASN A 317 -2.78 -11.37 2.53
N TRP A 318 -2.94 -11.01 3.79
CA TRP A 318 -4.24 -10.91 4.43
C TRP A 318 -4.42 -9.54 5.08
N ASP A 319 -5.25 -8.72 4.46
CA ASP A 319 -5.59 -7.38 4.91
C ASP A 319 -6.98 -7.41 5.58
N ASN A 320 -7.08 -6.89 6.79
CA ASN A 320 -8.35 -6.69 7.49
C ASN A 320 -8.50 -5.23 7.89
N ARG A 321 -9.73 -4.75 7.84
CA ARG A 321 -10.08 -3.41 8.25
C ARG A 321 -11.44 -3.41 8.93
N PHE A 322 -11.48 -2.84 10.11
CA PHE A 322 -12.67 -2.64 10.91
C PHE A 322 -12.88 -1.14 11.11
N ASP A 323 -13.95 -0.59 10.56
CA ASP A 323 -14.29 0.83 10.68
C ASP A 323 -15.51 0.98 11.61
N TRP A 324 -15.34 1.76 12.66
CA TRP A 324 -16.41 2.19 13.55
C TRP A 324 -16.64 3.70 13.39
N LYS A 325 -17.79 4.07 12.86
CA LYS A 325 -18.23 5.45 12.75
C LYS A 325 -18.77 5.93 14.09
N ILE A 326 -18.01 6.77 14.79
CA ILE A 326 -18.38 7.32 16.11
C ILE A 326 -19.27 8.54 15.95
N ALA A 327 -19.01 9.38 14.92
CA ALA A 327 -19.80 10.58 14.60
C ALA A 327 -19.82 10.77 13.08
N LYS A 328 -20.56 11.78 12.60
CA LYS A 328 -20.79 12.03 11.16
C LYS A 328 -19.51 11.98 10.30
N TYR A 329 -18.40 12.49 10.82
CA TYR A 329 -17.11 12.57 10.12
C TYR A 329 -15.97 11.88 10.86
N PHE A 330 -16.20 11.35 12.06
CA PHE A 330 -15.17 10.73 12.88
C PHE A 330 -15.34 9.21 12.93
N SER A 331 -14.24 8.51 12.76
CA SER A 331 -14.20 7.05 12.82
C SER A 331 -12.98 6.55 13.57
N LEU A 332 -13.17 5.45 14.30
CA LEU A 332 -12.10 4.59 14.79
C LEU A 332 -11.89 3.48 13.77
N THR A 333 -10.66 3.27 13.36
CA THR A 333 -10.30 2.23 12.39
C THR A 333 -9.24 1.33 12.99
N VAL A 334 -9.51 0.03 12.99
CA VAL A 334 -8.52 -1.01 13.28
C VAL A 334 -8.14 -1.68 11.96
N THR A 335 -6.86 -1.76 11.67
CA THR A 335 -6.35 -2.51 10.51
C THR A 335 -5.36 -3.55 10.96
N THR A 336 -5.42 -4.74 10.36
CA THR A 336 -4.37 -5.74 10.48
C THR A 336 -3.91 -6.17 9.10
N ASN A 337 -2.61 -6.39 8.96
CA ASN A 337 -2.01 -6.91 7.74
C ASN A 337 -1.04 -8.03 8.09
N LEU A 338 -1.27 -9.22 7.54
CA LEU A 338 -0.41 -10.37 7.67
C LEU A 338 0.17 -10.70 6.29
N ILE A 339 1.49 -10.77 6.22
CA ILE A 339 2.22 -11.11 4.99
C ILE A 339 3.16 -12.27 5.27
N TYR A 340 3.13 -13.28 4.40
CA TYR A 340 4.15 -14.30 4.29
C TYR A 340 4.59 -14.42 2.83
N ASP A 341 5.89 -14.29 2.60
CA ASP A 341 6.52 -14.51 1.30
C ASP A 341 7.87 -15.20 1.57
N ASP A 342 8.04 -16.39 1.08
CA ASP A 342 9.26 -17.20 1.30
C ASP A 342 10.47 -16.69 0.50
N LYS A 343 10.25 -15.80 -0.47
CA LYS A 343 11.30 -15.11 -1.24
C LYS A 343 11.82 -13.85 -0.55
N VAL A 344 11.09 -13.33 0.45
CA VAL A 344 11.43 -12.08 1.16
C VAL A 344 12.10 -12.38 2.49
N LEU A 345 13.29 -11.83 2.69
CA LEU A 345 14.03 -11.91 3.94
C LEU A 345 13.62 -10.79 4.89
N VAL A 346 13.01 -11.16 6.00
CA VAL A 346 12.65 -10.21 7.06
C VAL A 346 13.90 -9.79 7.82
N LYS A 347 14.20 -8.48 7.79
CA LYS A 347 15.37 -7.84 8.40
C LYS A 347 14.93 -6.82 9.44
N THR A 348 14.44 -7.28 10.58
CA THR A 348 14.21 -6.42 11.76
C THR A 348 15.45 -6.43 12.63
N GLU A 349 15.63 -5.46 13.51
CA GLU A 349 16.74 -5.41 14.45
C GLU A 349 16.86 -6.70 15.28
N LYS A 350 15.73 -7.18 15.79
CA LYS A 350 15.65 -8.46 16.54
C LYS A 350 16.04 -9.66 15.66
N THR A 351 15.66 -9.67 14.39
CA THR A 351 15.97 -10.74 13.46
C THR A 351 17.44 -10.76 13.12
N LEU A 352 18.03 -9.60 12.84
CA LEU A 352 19.44 -9.47 12.44
C LEU A 352 20.43 -9.85 13.54
N LYS A 353 20.06 -9.70 14.82
CA LYS A 353 20.87 -10.18 15.96
C LYS A 353 21.12 -11.71 15.90
N LYS A 354 20.15 -12.48 15.40
CA LYS A 354 20.24 -13.95 15.33
C LYS A 354 20.55 -14.46 13.92
N TYR A 355 20.11 -13.74 12.89
CA TYR A 355 20.23 -14.10 11.47
C TYR A 355 20.76 -12.88 10.70
N PRO A 356 22.08 -12.75 10.49
CA PRO A 356 22.71 -11.56 9.87
C PRO A 356 22.15 -11.21 8.48
N ASP A 357 21.77 -12.22 7.70
CA ASP A 357 21.17 -12.06 6.36
C ASP A 357 19.66 -11.83 6.37
N GLY A 358 19.02 -11.89 7.54
CA GLY A 358 17.57 -11.95 7.69
C GLY A 358 17.04 -13.39 7.64
N ARG A 359 15.73 -13.56 7.82
CA ARG A 359 15.07 -14.88 7.73
C ARG A 359 13.72 -14.79 7.04
N LYS A 360 13.25 -15.89 6.46
CA LYS A 360 11.86 -16.06 6.04
C LYS A 360 10.97 -16.12 7.29
N ALA A 361 9.99 -15.24 7.39
CA ALA A 361 9.08 -15.16 8.53
C ALA A 361 7.76 -14.51 8.16
N VAL A 362 6.71 -14.86 8.89
CA VAL A 362 5.43 -14.14 8.86
C VAL A 362 5.67 -12.72 9.38
N GLN A 363 5.14 -11.75 8.65
CA GLN A 363 5.13 -10.34 9.02
C GLN A 363 3.71 -9.96 9.43
N PHE A 364 3.56 -9.32 10.57
CA PHE A 364 2.28 -8.86 11.07
C PHE A 364 2.36 -7.39 11.44
N LYS A 365 1.39 -6.62 10.96
CA LYS A 365 1.21 -5.22 11.31
C LYS A 365 -0.22 -5.02 11.79
N GLU A 366 -0.37 -4.34 12.90
CA GLU A 366 -1.65 -3.82 13.38
C GLU A 366 -1.59 -2.30 13.52
N SER A 367 -2.72 -1.64 13.37
CA SER A 367 -2.80 -0.22 13.61
C SER A 367 -4.22 0.15 14.06
N LEU A 368 -4.28 0.99 15.08
CA LEU A 368 -5.47 1.65 15.56
C LEU A 368 -5.37 3.12 15.18
N ALA A 369 -6.37 3.65 14.51
CA ALA A 369 -6.40 5.02 14.07
C ALA A 369 -7.74 5.68 14.43
N PHE A 370 -7.69 6.90 14.95
CA PHE A 370 -8.84 7.78 15.12
C PHE A 370 -8.69 8.95 14.16
N GLY A 371 -9.68 9.20 13.33
CA GLY A 371 -9.52 10.20 12.31
C GLY A 371 -10.81 10.74 11.71
N PHE A 372 -10.60 11.79 10.92
CA PHE A 372 -11.64 12.40 10.11
C PHE A 372 -11.77 11.67 8.77
N SER A 373 -13.00 11.31 8.39
CA SER A 373 -13.27 10.67 7.10
C SER A 373 -14.41 11.36 6.37
N TYR A 374 -14.23 11.54 5.05
CA TYR A 374 -15.24 12.08 4.17
C TYR A 374 -15.38 11.22 2.92
N THR A 375 -16.61 10.90 2.54
CA THR A 375 -16.89 10.08 1.36
C THR A 375 -17.79 10.85 0.39
N ILE A 376 -17.33 10.98 -0.85
CA ILE A 376 -18.13 11.45 -1.98
C ILE A 376 -18.48 10.22 -2.83
N ALA A 377 -19.75 10.01 -3.08
CA ALA A 377 -20.20 8.90 -3.94
C ALA A 377 -21.25 9.37 -4.94
N SER A 378 -21.11 8.97 -6.19
CA SER A 378 -22.16 9.11 -7.20
C SER A 378 -23.06 7.87 -7.16
N ARG A 379 -24.40 8.08 -7.16
CA ARG A 379 -25.36 6.99 -7.29
C ARG A 379 -25.69 6.79 -8.77
N PRO A 380 -25.90 5.54 -9.24
CA PRO A 380 -26.51 5.33 -10.55
C PRO A 380 -27.93 5.91 -10.54
N ARG A 381 -28.30 6.55 -11.63
CA ARG A 381 -29.69 6.97 -11.88
C ARG A 381 -30.42 5.91 -12.66
#